data_6133abc68eb95e5edb453e028fb840a2
#
_entry.id   6133abc68eb95e5edb453e028fb840a2
#
_cell.length_a   1.000
_cell.length_b   1.000
_cell.length_c   1.000
_cell.angle_alpha   90.00
_cell.angle_beta   90.00
_cell.angle_gamma   90.00
#
_symmetry.space_group_name_H-M   'P 1'
#
loop_
_entity.id
_entity.type
_entity.pdbx_description
1 polymer ?
#
loop_
_entity_poly.entity_id
_entity_poly.type
_entity_poly.pdbx_seq_one_letter_code
_entity_poly.pdbx_strand_id
1 'polypeptide(L)'
;MYDSIDLSQFPSNPEAVAGYVGGYWPTYNELCKKFPNAHHLSIAVNKSQRARCFDIEPGNAVPSDGPAWFKNYGDDSEGPIVIYCGASAAQQVINAMSNGGIARSRYLLWTAHYTYSEHTCGPGDCGYPQADGTQWTDKAMGRNLDQSIVSDAFFDTAPAPTPTPPEPADEQSIVTVVNKDGRLETFVQTDEGQVWHSWQVAPNAGWQGSAPGKVTKWQSMGRPGG
;
A
#
# COMPACT_ATOMS: atom_id res chain seq x y z
N MET A 1 -13.59 -1.86 -5.26
CA MET A 1 -12.82 -0.59 -5.18
C MET A 1 -13.36 0.40 -6.17
N TYR A 2 -13.36 1.70 -5.80
CA TYR A 2 -13.79 2.80 -6.68
C TYR A 2 -12.65 3.79 -6.87
N ASP A 3 -12.60 4.44 -8.05
CA ASP A 3 -11.74 5.58 -8.34
C ASP A 3 -12.42 6.61 -9.23
N SER A 4 -12.05 7.87 -9.09
CA SER A 4 -12.51 8.99 -9.88
C SER A 4 -11.68 10.24 -9.58
N ILE A 5 -11.61 11.13 -10.56
CA ILE A 5 -11.05 12.49 -10.37
C ILE A 5 -12.02 13.44 -9.64
N ASP A 6 -13.30 13.07 -9.53
CA ASP A 6 -14.35 13.84 -8.86
C ASP A 6 -14.86 13.08 -7.61
N LEU A 7 -14.51 13.59 -6.44
CA LEU A 7 -14.90 12.99 -5.16
C LEU A 7 -16.42 12.99 -4.90
N SER A 8 -17.19 13.79 -5.62
CA SER A 8 -18.65 13.83 -5.49
C SER A 8 -19.34 12.59 -6.07
N GLN A 9 -18.64 11.84 -6.93
CA GLN A 9 -19.17 10.66 -7.59
C GLN A 9 -19.22 9.42 -6.68
N PHE A 10 -18.38 9.39 -5.65
CA PHE A 10 -18.24 8.23 -4.76
C PHE A 10 -19.52 7.99 -3.93
N PRO A 11 -19.83 6.71 -3.62
CA PRO A 11 -20.85 6.39 -2.63
C PRO A 11 -20.45 6.92 -1.24
N SER A 12 -21.43 7.03 -0.34
CA SER A 12 -21.22 7.60 1.00
C SER A 12 -20.32 6.74 1.89
N ASN A 13 -20.26 5.45 1.65
CA ASN A 13 -19.48 4.50 2.46
C ASN A 13 -18.82 3.44 1.55
N PRO A 14 -17.80 3.81 0.77
CA PRO A 14 -17.07 2.84 -0.07
C PRO A 14 -16.21 1.94 0.81
N GLU A 15 -16.12 0.67 0.46
CA GLU A 15 -15.22 -0.28 1.10
C GLU A 15 -13.75 0.04 0.80
N ALA A 16 -13.47 0.40 -0.46
CA ALA A 16 -12.13 0.71 -0.92
C ALA A 16 -12.15 1.80 -1.98
N VAL A 17 -11.15 2.68 -1.94
CA VAL A 17 -10.97 3.81 -2.86
C VAL A 17 -9.54 3.90 -3.35
N ALA A 18 -9.36 4.32 -4.60
CA ALA A 18 -8.07 4.65 -5.16
C ALA A 18 -8.03 6.12 -5.59
N GLY A 19 -6.86 6.75 -5.45
CA GLY A 19 -6.70 8.16 -5.78
C GLY A 19 -5.28 8.53 -6.18
N TYR A 20 -5.17 9.59 -6.95
CA TYR A 20 -3.93 10.05 -7.55
C TYR A 20 -3.11 10.89 -6.57
N VAL A 21 -1.80 10.59 -6.45
CA VAL A 21 -0.88 11.37 -5.60
C VAL A 21 -0.41 12.66 -6.26
N GLY A 22 -0.60 12.79 -7.57
CA GLY A 22 -0.17 13.95 -8.35
C GLY A 22 -0.77 13.95 -9.75
N GLY A 23 -0.16 14.68 -10.68
CA GLY A 23 -0.72 14.93 -12.00
C GLY A 23 -1.68 16.13 -11.99
N TYR A 24 -2.64 16.13 -12.90
CA TYR A 24 -3.62 17.23 -13.01
C TYR A 24 -4.72 17.15 -11.95
N TRP A 25 -4.92 15.97 -11.32
CA TRP A 25 -6.07 15.66 -10.46
C TRP A 25 -5.64 14.94 -9.19
N PRO A 26 -4.83 15.58 -8.31
CA PRO A 26 -4.39 14.93 -7.07
C PRO A 26 -5.58 14.78 -6.11
N THR A 27 -6.05 13.56 -5.92
CA THR A 27 -7.25 13.25 -5.12
C THR A 27 -6.96 12.41 -3.88
N TYR A 28 -5.81 11.74 -3.80
CA TYR A 28 -5.52 10.75 -2.77
C TYR A 28 -5.69 11.27 -1.34
N ASN A 29 -5.09 12.43 -1.02
CA ASN A 29 -5.15 12.99 0.32
C ASN A 29 -6.58 13.41 0.73
N GLU A 30 -7.38 13.86 -0.23
CA GLU A 30 -8.78 14.23 0.04
C GLU A 30 -9.65 12.98 0.22
N LEU A 31 -9.41 11.92 -0.54
CA LEU A 31 -10.07 10.62 -0.37
C LEU A 31 -9.81 10.02 1.00
N CYS A 32 -8.56 10.06 1.47
CA CYS A 32 -8.22 9.57 2.82
C CYS A 32 -8.97 10.33 3.93
N LYS A 33 -9.13 11.65 3.77
CA LYS A 33 -9.90 12.47 4.71
C LYS A 33 -11.40 12.20 4.64
N LYS A 34 -11.93 12.05 3.42
CA LYS A 34 -13.36 11.87 3.18
C LYS A 34 -13.84 10.47 3.59
N PHE A 35 -13.03 9.45 3.41
CA PHE A 35 -13.37 8.06 3.66
C PHE A 35 -12.35 7.38 4.59
N PRO A 36 -12.20 7.84 5.84
CA PRO A 36 -11.11 7.38 6.72
C PRO A 36 -11.19 5.90 7.09
N ASN A 37 -12.35 5.26 6.91
CA ASN A 37 -12.57 3.85 7.20
C ASN A 37 -12.48 2.95 5.96
N ALA A 38 -12.31 3.50 4.77
CA ALA A 38 -12.12 2.73 3.55
C ALA A 38 -10.66 2.26 3.43
N HIS A 39 -10.44 1.18 2.68
CA HIS A 39 -9.10 0.86 2.20
C HIS A 39 -8.66 1.88 1.15
N HIS A 40 -7.39 2.28 1.18
CA HIS A 40 -6.86 3.31 0.28
C HIS A 40 -5.74 2.77 -0.59
N LEU A 41 -5.80 3.03 -1.89
CA LEU A 41 -4.74 2.77 -2.85
C LEU A 41 -4.27 4.09 -3.46
N SER A 42 -2.99 4.43 -3.29
CA SER A 42 -2.39 5.60 -3.93
C SER A 42 -1.94 5.28 -5.35
N ILE A 43 -2.17 6.20 -6.31
CA ILE A 43 -1.85 6.04 -7.73
C ILE A 43 -0.86 7.11 -8.17
N ALA A 44 0.28 6.68 -8.74
CA ALA A 44 1.23 7.54 -9.45
C ALA A 44 0.94 7.49 -10.95
N VAL A 45 0.90 8.65 -11.60
CA VAL A 45 0.76 8.81 -13.05
C VAL A 45 2.08 9.18 -13.72
N ASN A 46 3.15 9.34 -12.94
CA ASN A 46 4.46 9.74 -13.41
C ASN A 46 5.53 8.95 -12.66
N LYS A 47 6.59 8.54 -13.37
CA LYS A 47 7.69 7.74 -12.82
C LYS A 47 8.50 8.40 -11.70
N SER A 48 8.34 9.70 -11.47
CA SER A 48 8.97 10.41 -10.35
C SER A 48 8.10 10.48 -9.09
N GLN A 49 6.87 9.97 -9.13
CA GLN A 49 5.93 10.00 -8.01
C GLN A 49 6.01 8.70 -7.21
N ARG A 50 6.00 8.82 -5.88
CA ARG A 50 5.89 7.67 -4.98
C ARG A 50 4.41 7.35 -4.72
N ALA A 51 4.03 6.11 -4.96
CA ALA A 51 2.70 5.57 -4.67
C ALA A 51 2.77 4.04 -4.56
N ARG A 52 1.67 3.41 -4.20
CA ARG A 52 1.54 1.94 -4.21
C ARG A 52 1.11 1.38 -5.58
N CYS A 53 0.46 2.18 -6.40
CA CYS A 53 0.07 1.84 -7.75
C CYS A 53 0.78 2.74 -8.76
N PHE A 54 1.25 2.17 -9.86
CA PHE A 54 1.76 2.91 -11.01
C PHE A 54 0.86 2.72 -12.21
N ASP A 55 0.35 3.82 -12.70
CA ASP A 55 -0.55 3.88 -13.86
C ASP A 55 0.26 3.96 -15.15
N ILE A 56 0.27 2.85 -15.90
CA ILE A 56 0.95 2.72 -17.19
C ILE A 56 -0.08 2.79 -18.31
N GLU A 57 -0.49 4.00 -18.63
CA GLU A 57 -1.43 4.30 -19.70
C GLU A 57 -0.93 5.40 -20.62
N PRO A 58 -1.41 5.45 -21.89
CA PRO A 58 -1.07 6.54 -22.81
C PRO A 58 -1.37 7.91 -22.21
N GLY A 59 -0.36 8.78 -22.20
CA GLY A 59 -0.45 10.11 -21.60
C GLY A 59 0.12 10.21 -20.19
N ASN A 60 0.26 9.08 -19.47
CA ASN A 60 0.84 9.00 -18.12
C ASN A 60 2.25 8.40 -18.16
N ALA A 61 2.35 7.11 -18.48
CA ALA A 61 3.61 6.37 -18.53
C ALA A 61 3.58 5.32 -19.64
N VAL A 62 4.76 4.78 -19.95
CA VAL A 62 4.92 3.69 -20.92
C VAL A 62 5.42 2.42 -20.23
N PRO A 63 5.22 1.21 -20.80
CA PRO A 63 5.63 -0.04 -20.17
C PRO A 63 7.09 -0.08 -19.73
N SER A 64 8.01 0.56 -20.48
CA SER A 64 9.44 0.63 -20.13
C SER A 64 9.76 1.48 -18.89
N ASP A 65 8.85 2.31 -18.43
CA ASP A 65 9.01 3.08 -17.19
C ASP A 65 8.76 2.23 -15.93
N GLY A 66 7.94 1.17 -16.05
CA GLY A 66 7.54 0.30 -14.95
C GLY A 66 8.70 -0.26 -14.12
N PRO A 67 9.75 -0.89 -14.75
CA PRO A 67 10.87 -1.44 -13.99
C PRO A 67 11.68 -0.40 -13.20
N ALA A 68 11.88 0.78 -13.78
CA ALA A 68 12.61 1.85 -13.11
C ALA A 68 11.81 2.40 -11.93
N TRP A 69 10.52 2.63 -12.13
CA TRP A 69 9.61 3.06 -11.06
C TRP A 69 9.54 2.03 -9.93
N PHE A 70 9.38 0.74 -10.25
CA PHE A 70 9.33 -0.34 -9.28
C PHE A 70 10.60 -0.38 -8.42
N LYS A 71 11.79 -0.28 -9.03
CA LYS A 71 13.08 -0.30 -8.31
C LYS A 71 13.25 0.91 -7.39
N ASN A 72 12.66 2.06 -7.76
CA ASN A 72 12.75 3.27 -6.95
C ASN A 72 11.76 3.29 -5.77
N TYR A 73 10.60 2.63 -5.92
CA TYR A 73 9.50 2.77 -4.96
C TYR A 73 8.89 1.46 -4.48
N GLY A 74 9.09 0.36 -5.21
CA GLY A 74 8.46 -0.93 -4.93
C GLY A 74 9.05 -1.66 -3.73
N ASP A 75 10.35 -1.54 -3.51
CA ASP A 75 11.01 -2.24 -2.40
C ASP A 75 10.81 -1.51 -1.06
N ASP A 76 10.48 -0.20 -1.10
CA ASP A 76 10.23 0.64 0.08
C ASP A 76 8.72 0.84 0.33
N SER A 77 7.84 0.12 -0.37
CA SER A 77 6.41 0.31 -0.21
C SER A 77 5.88 -0.36 1.05
N GLU A 78 4.96 0.32 1.73
CA GLU A 78 4.26 -0.18 2.93
C GLU A 78 3.19 -1.23 2.62
N GLY A 79 3.28 -1.89 1.47
CA GLY A 79 2.32 -2.91 1.03
C GLY A 79 2.61 -3.39 -0.38
N PRO A 80 1.80 -4.28 -0.94
CA PRO A 80 2.01 -4.82 -2.27
C PRO A 80 1.97 -3.70 -3.32
N ILE A 81 2.92 -3.76 -4.23
CA ILE A 81 2.95 -2.86 -5.39
C ILE A 81 1.91 -3.32 -6.40
N VAL A 82 1.19 -2.36 -6.94
CA VAL A 82 0.21 -2.54 -8.01
C VAL A 82 0.73 -1.88 -9.27
N ILE A 83 0.61 -2.57 -10.40
CA ILE A 83 0.84 -2.01 -11.74
C ILE A 83 -0.51 -2.01 -12.45
N TYR A 84 -0.97 -0.81 -12.82
CA TYR A 84 -2.20 -0.61 -13.57
C TYR A 84 -1.92 -0.37 -15.05
N CYS A 85 -2.74 -0.95 -15.92
CA CYS A 85 -2.73 -0.71 -17.36
C CYS A 85 -4.03 -1.18 -18.02
N GLY A 86 -4.30 -0.72 -19.25
CA GLY A 86 -5.35 -1.32 -20.07
C GLY A 86 -5.06 -2.80 -20.34
N ALA A 87 -6.09 -3.65 -20.35
CA ALA A 87 -5.95 -5.11 -20.54
C ALA A 87 -5.17 -5.48 -21.83
N SER A 88 -5.36 -4.72 -22.90
CA SER A 88 -4.63 -4.91 -24.17
C SER A 88 -3.13 -4.63 -24.07
N ALA A 89 -2.69 -3.83 -23.10
CA ALA A 89 -1.29 -3.51 -22.84
C ALA A 89 -0.64 -4.47 -21.82
N ALA A 90 -1.44 -5.29 -21.12
CA ALA A 90 -0.98 -6.10 -19.99
C ALA A 90 0.23 -6.98 -20.32
N GLN A 91 0.23 -7.66 -21.49
CA GLN A 91 1.35 -8.51 -21.89
C GLN A 91 2.64 -7.70 -22.13
N GLN A 92 2.52 -6.48 -22.67
CA GLN A 92 3.67 -5.62 -22.90
C GLN A 92 4.26 -5.14 -21.57
N VAL A 93 3.40 -4.80 -20.60
CA VAL A 93 3.80 -4.41 -19.24
C VAL A 93 4.50 -5.57 -18.54
N ILE A 94 3.94 -6.78 -18.57
CA ILE A 94 4.55 -7.99 -17.99
C ILE A 94 5.93 -8.24 -18.60
N ASN A 95 6.06 -8.15 -19.91
CA ASN A 95 7.32 -8.36 -20.61
C ASN A 95 8.36 -7.27 -20.21
N ALA A 96 7.95 -6.01 -20.12
CA ALA A 96 8.83 -4.93 -19.70
C ALA A 96 9.33 -5.13 -18.25
N MET A 97 8.43 -5.48 -17.32
CA MET A 97 8.78 -5.79 -15.93
C MET A 97 9.77 -6.95 -15.85
N SER A 98 9.51 -8.05 -16.56
CA SER A 98 10.37 -9.23 -16.61
C SER A 98 11.76 -8.90 -17.20
N ASN A 99 11.81 -8.16 -18.30
CA ASN A 99 13.07 -7.70 -18.92
C ASN A 99 13.87 -6.78 -17.99
N GLY A 100 13.17 -6.04 -17.12
CA GLY A 100 13.75 -5.23 -16.06
C GLY A 100 14.21 -6.03 -14.82
N GLY A 101 14.05 -7.35 -14.82
CA GLY A 101 14.43 -8.24 -13.72
C GLY A 101 13.41 -8.32 -12.59
N ILE A 102 12.15 -7.93 -12.83
CA ILE A 102 11.07 -7.95 -11.83
C ILE A 102 10.14 -9.11 -12.16
N ALA A 103 10.14 -10.13 -11.29
CA ALA A 103 9.27 -11.28 -11.44
C ALA A 103 7.78 -10.90 -11.27
N ARG A 104 6.89 -11.60 -12.00
CA ARG A 104 5.43 -11.38 -11.94
C ARG A 104 4.86 -11.49 -10.52
N SER A 105 5.44 -12.31 -9.67
CA SER A 105 5.06 -12.50 -8.27
C SER A 105 5.41 -11.32 -7.35
N ARG A 106 6.16 -10.31 -7.85
CA ARG A 106 6.58 -9.14 -7.07
C ARG A 106 5.58 -7.98 -7.12
N TYR A 107 4.55 -8.06 -7.94
CA TYR A 107 3.55 -7.01 -8.09
C TYR A 107 2.17 -7.59 -8.40
N LEU A 108 1.14 -6.88 -8.05
CA LEU A 108 -0.23 -7.14 -8.46
C LEU A 108 -0.50 -6.43 -9.78
N LEU A 109 -1.17 -7.12 -10.70
CA LEU A 109 -1.58 -6.55 -12.00
C LEU A 109 -3.04 -6.13 -11.92
N TRP A 110 -3.31 -4.85 -12.08
CA TRP A 110 -4.64 -4.28 -12.18
C TRP A 110 -4.89 -3.85 -13.61
N THR A 111 -5.95 -4.37 -14.24
CA THR A 111 -6.23 -4.09 -15.65
C THR A 111 -7.53 -3.33 -15.83
N ALA A 112 -7.62 -2.42 -16.81
CA ALA A 112 -8.87 -1.88 -17.28
C ALA A 112 -9.41 -2.71 -18.44
N HIS A 113 -10.64 -3.23 -18.29
CA HIS A 113 -11.37 -3.93 -19.34
C HIS A 113 -12.88 -3.70 -19.17
N TYR A 114 -13.41 -2.68 -19.84
CA TYR A 114 -14.78 -2.23 -19.68
C TYR A 114 -15.78 -3.12 -20.43
N THR A 115 -16.24 -4.16 -19.78
CA THR A 115 -17.32 -5.02 -20.25
C THR A 115 -18.68 -4.62 -19.69
N TYR A 116 -18.67 -3.72 -18.68
CA TYR A 116 -19.85 -3.33 -17.89
C TYR A 116 -20.48 -4.50 -17.13
N SER A 117 -19.75 -5.59 -17.00
CA SER A 117 -20.06 -6.76 -16.16
C SER A 117 -18.86 -7.07 -15.29
N GLU A 118 -19.11 -7.32 -14.02
CA GLU A 118 -18.06 -7.63 -13.05
C GLU A 118 -17.33 -8.91 -13.44
N HIS A 119 -16.01 -8.82 -13.58
CA HIS A 119 -15.13 -9.95 -13.89
C HIS A 119 -13.68 -9.61 -13.53
N THR A 120 -12.85 -10.63 -13.37
CA THR A 120 -11.40 -10.50 -13.30
C THR A 120 -10.79 -11.00 -14.61
N CYS A 121 -10.04 -10.15 -15.32
CA CYS A 121 -9.40 -10.54 -16.57
C CYS A 121 -8.47 -11.73 -16.40
N GLY A 122 -8.58 -12.67 -17.35
CA GLY A 122 -7.74 -13.84 -17.42
C GLY A 122 -7.86 -14.53 -18.78
N PRO A 123 -6.99 -15.50 -19.09
CA PRO A 123 -6.99 -16.19 -20.40
C PRO A 123 -8.30 -16.91 -20.71
N GLY A 124 -9.03 -17.35 -19.67
CA GLY A 124 -10.32 -18.06 -19.84
C GLY A 124 -11.53 -17.16 -20.05
N ASP A 125 -11.45 -15.89 -19.60
CA ASP A 125 -12.58 -14.96 -19.61
C ASP A 125 -12.49 -13.96 -20.75
N CYS A 126 -11.39 -13.22 -20.82
CA CYS A 126 -11.24 -12.13 -21.79
C CYS A 126 -10.00 -12.28 -22.71
N GLY A 127 -9.30 -13.40 -22.63
CA GLY A 127 -8.15 -13.70 -23.50
C GLY A 127 -6.88 -12.90 -23.21
N TYR A 128 -6.87 -12.11 -22.13
CA TYR A 128 -5.72 -11.35 -21.66
C TYR A 128 -4.96 -12.07 -20.55
N PRO A 129 -3.73 -11.66 -20.22
CA PRO A 129 -3.01 -12.21 -19.07
C PRO A 129 -3.82 -12.16 -17.78
N GLN A 130 -3.58 -13.13 -16.88
CA GLN A 130 -4.23 -13.17 -15.57
C GLN A 130 -3.93 -11.92 -14.77
N ALA A 131 -4.97 -11.17 -14.45
CA ALA A 131 -4.93 -10.00 -13.57
C ALA A 131 -5.25 -10.41 -12.12
N ASP A 132 -4.80 -9.59 -11.16
CA ASP A 132 -5.15 -9.69 -9.74
C ASP A 132 -6.35 -8.80 -9.39
N GLY A 133 -6.69 -7.87 -10.29
CA GLY A 133 -7.87 -7.04 -10.24
C GLY A 133 -8.23 -6.48 -11.62
N THR A 134 -9.49 -6.10 -11.80
CA THR A 134 -9.99 -5.53 -13.07
C THR A 134 -10.97 -4.40 -12.81
N GLN A 135 -10.70 -3.26 -13.44
CA GLN A 135 -11.63 -2.15 -13.58
C GLN A 135 -12.56 -2.48 -14.75
N TRP A 136 -13.77 -2.88 -14.40
CA TRP A 136 -14.71 -3.45 -15.36
C TRP A 136 -15.75 -2.45 -15.88
N THR A 137 -15.82 -1.24 -15.27
CA THR A 137 -16.70 -0.15 -15.70
C THR A 137 -16.14 1.23 -15.32
N ASP A 138 -16.40 2.21 -16.18
CA ASP A 138 -16.19 3.63 -15.94
C ASP A 138 -17.52 4.37 -15.63
N LYS A 139 -18.60 3.61 -15.41
CA LYS A 139 -19.97 4.14 -15.24
C LYS A 139 -20.67 3.49 -14.03
N ALA A 140 -19.94 3.24 -12.95
CA ALA A 140 -20.53 2.68 -11.76
C ALA A 140 -21.72 3.51 -11.27
N MET A 141 -22.83 2.84 -10.95
CA MET A 141 -24.07 3.49 -10.48
C MET A 141 -24.62 4.57 -11.46
N GLY A 142 -24.29 4.47 -12.75
CA GLY A 142 -24.67 5.47 -13.77
C GLY A 142 -23.96 6.82 -13.64
N ARG A 143 -22.83 6.86 -12.91
CA ARG A 143 -22.02 8.06 -12.65
C ARG A 143 -20.70 8.01 -13.43
N ASN A 144 -19.97 9.10 -13.44
CA ASN A 144 -18.59 9.13 -13.92
C ASN A 144 -17.64 8.62 -12.80
N LEU A 145 -17.71 7.33 -12.57
CA LEU A 145 -17.07 6.63 -11.47
C LEU A 145 -16.58 5.26 -11.95
N ASP A 146 -15.33 5.01 -11.75
CA ASP A 146 -14.70 3.75 -12.07
C ASP A 146 -14.95 2.73 -10.95
N GLN A 147 -15.22 1.48 -11.32
CA GLN A 147 -15.36 0.39 -10.38
C GLN A 147 -14.52 -0.80 -10.78
N SER A 148 -13.81 -1.32 -9.80
CA SER A 148 -12.95 -2.48 -9.93
C SER A 148 -13.35 -3.59 -8.98
N ILE A 149 -13.21 -4.84 -9.46
CA ILE A 149 -13.04 -6.00 -8.60
C ILE A 149 -11.54 -6.19 -8.36
N VAL A 150 -11.13 -6.32 -7.12
CA VAL A 150 -9.74 -6.53 -6.72
C VAL A 150 -9.70 -7.54 -5.58
N SER A 151 -8.61 -8.28 -5.46
CA SER A 151 -8.41 -9.19 -4.33
C SER A 151 -8.03 -8.42 -3.06
N ASP A 152 -8.24 -9.03 -1.89
CA ASP A 152 -7.83 -8.46 -0.61
C ASP A 152 -6.33 -8.15 -0.57
N ALA A 153 -5.52 -8.86 -1.36
CA ALA A 153 -4.09 -8.62 -1.52
C ALA A 153 -3.74 -7.18 -1.96
N PHE A 154 -4.67 -6.44 -2.57
CA PHE A 154 -4.46 -5.02 -2.89
C PHE A 154 -4.35 -4.14 -1.63
N PHE A 155 -4.98 -4.58 -0.55
CA PHE A 155 -5.09 -3.88 0.72
C PHE A 155 -4.43 -4.63 1.86
N ASP A 156 -3.95 -5.85 1.60
CA ASP A 156 -3.02 -6.47 2.51
C ASP A 156 -1.80 -5.55 2.61
N THR A 157 -2.05 -4.49 3.37
CA THR A 157 -0.96 -3.98 4.14
C THR A 157 -0.47 -5.20 4.91
N ALA A 158 0.72 -5.65 4.69
CA ALA A 158 1.50 -6.19 5.78
C ALA A 158 1.12 -5.32 6.97
N PRO A 159 0.55 -5.87 8.09
CA PRO A 159 -0.11 -5.09 9.13
C PRO A 159 0.63 -3.79 9.27
N ALA A 160 -0.11 -2.66 9.12
CA ALA A 160 0.41 -1.30 8.86
C ALA A 160 1.78 -1.21 9.49
N PRO A 161 2.90 -1.03 8.79
CA PRO A 161 4.23 -1.34 9.30
C PRO A 161 4.19 -0.84 10.71
N THR A 162 4.32 -1.78 11.63
CA THR A 162 4.31 -1.40 13.06
C THR A 162 5.30 -0.28 13.07
N PRO A 163 4.86 1.02 13.25
CA PRO A 163 5.63 2.18 12.88
C PRO A 163 7.06 1.85 13.21
N THR A 164 7.97 1.91 12.26
CA THR A 164 9.33 1.34 12.38
C THR A 164 9.84 1.74 13.75
N PRO A 165 10.17 0.82 14.65
CA PRO A 165 10.62 1.21 15.96
C PRO A 165 11.67 2.27 15.72
N PRO A 166 11.61 3.44 16.34
CA PRO A 166 12.57 4.50 16.09
C PRO A 166 13.94 3.85 16.19
N GLU A 167 14.71 3.86 15.10
CA GLU A 167 16.14 3.64 15.23
C GLU A 167 16.57 4.67 16.24
N PRO A 168 17.26 4.32 17.34
CA PRO A 168 17.59 5.26 18.38
C PRO A 168 18.39 6.42 17.74
N ALA A 169 17.70 7.51 17.46
CA ALA A 169 18.35 8.79 17.19
C ALA A 169 19.07 9.20 18.47
N ASP A 170 20.23 9.78 18.35
CA ASP A 170 21.24 9.98 19.41
C ASP A 170 20.76 10.72 20.69
N GLU A 171 19.50 11.09 20.86
CA GLU A 171 18.96 11.76 22.05
C GLU A 171 17.51 11.39 22.45
N GLN A 172 16.97 10.26 22.06
CA GLN A 172 15.62 9.88 22.52
C GLN A 172 15.66 9.33 23.95
N SER A 173 14.75 9.81 24.79
CA SER A 173 14.62 9.35 26.18
C SER A 173 14.19 7.87 26.22
N ILE A 174 15.14 6.97 26.39
CA ILE A 174 14.89 5.55 26.62
C ILE A 174 14.80 5.35 28.13
N VAL A 175 13.64 4.87 28.60
CA VAL A 175 13.43 4.52 30.00
C VAL A 175 13.28 3.00 30.11
N THR A 176 14.12 2.38 30.91
CA THR A 176 14.01 0.95 31.22
C THR A 176 13.59 0.78 32.68
N VAL A 177 12.57 -0.02 32.92
CA VAL A 177 12.05 -0.34 34.26
C VAL A 177 12.10 -1.83 34.52
N VAL A 178 12.09 -2.21 35.79
CA VAL A 178 11.96 -3.58 36.23
C VAL A 178 10.51 -3.83 36.64
N ASN A 179 9.83 -4.75 35.99
CA ASN A 179 8.48 -5.18 36.34
C ASN A 179 8.48 -5.95 37.67
N LYS A 180 7.32 -6.06 38.30
CA LYS A 180 7.15 -6.77 39.57
C LYS A 180 7.60 -8.24 39.54
N ASP A 181 7.58 -8.85 38.36
CA ASP A 181 8.05 -10.22 38.11
C ASP A 181 9.53 -10.32 37.77
N GLY A 182 10.28 -9.21 37.82
CA GLY A 182 11.70 -9.14 37.55
C GLY A 182 12.11 -9.04 36.09
N ARG A 183 11.16 -8.94 35.15
CA ARG A 183 11.43 -8.68 33.73
C ARG A 183 11.76 -7.20 33.51
N LEU A 184 12.68 -6.94 32.60
CA LEU A 184 12.93 -5.58 32.12
C LEU A 184 11.88 -5.20 31.07
N GLU A 185 11.44 -3.96 31.11
CA GLU A 185 10.60 -3.33 30.11
C GLU A 185 11.22 -1.99 29.73
N THR A 186 11.32 -1.69 28.44
CA THR A 186 11.89 -0.43 27.96
C THR A 186 10.85 0.33 27.17
N PHE A 187 10.87 1.65 27.34
CA PHE A 187 9.96 2.60 26.69
C PHE A 187 10.78 3.62 25.91
N VAL A 188 10.25 3.99 24.75
CA VAL A 188 10.79 5.03 23.89
C VAL A 188 9.66 5.96 23.49
N GLN A 189 9.88 7.26 23.54
CA GLN A 189 8.95 8.26 23.00
C GLN A 189 9.55 8.85 21.71
N THR A 190 8.77 8.87 20.63
CA THR A 190 9.16 9.53 19.38
C THR A 190 8.96 11.03 19.47
N ASP A 191 9.60 11.80 18.58
CA ASP A 191 9.43 13.26 18.47
C ASP A 191 7.98 13.67 18.22
N GLU A 192 7.19 12.76 17.64
CA GLU A 192 5.76 12.94 17.43
C GLU A 192 4.92 12.66 18.69
N GLY A 193 5.56 12.32 19.80
CA GLY A 193 4.92 12.06 21.09
C GLY A 193 4.32 10.67 21.23
N GLN A 194 4.58 9.73 20.30
CA GLN A 194 4.13 8.37 20.39
C GLN A 194 5.04 7.55 21.30
N VAL A 195 4.47 6.75 22.21
CA VAL A 195 5.20 5.87 23.11
C VAL A 195 5.18 4.45 22.62
N TRP A 196 6.36 3.83 22.62
CA TRP A 196 6.59 2.44 22.28
C TRP A 196 7.21 1.69 23.44
N HIS A 197 6.91 0.41 23.58
CA HIS A 197 7.55 -0.43 24.59
C HIS A 197 7.93 -1.81 24.04
N SER A 198 8.91 -2.41 24.71
CA SER A 198 9.31 -3.80 24.52
C SER A 198 9.71 -4.38 25.88
N TRP A 199 9.57 -5.68 26.06
CA TRP A 199 9.83 -6.35 27.35
C TRP A 199 10.54 -7.68 27.19
N GLN A 200 11.22 -8.12 28.26
CA GLN A 200 11.80 -9.45 28.32
C GLN A 200 10.71 -10.53 28.43
N VAL A 201 10.90 -11.69 27.77
CA VAL A 201 9.97 -12.82 27.83
C VAL A 201 9.94 -13.50 29.20
N ALA A 202 11.04 -13.41 29.95
CA ALA A 202 11.20 -13.79 31.34
C ALA A 202 12.37 -13.00 31.96
N PRO A 203 12.54 -12.95 33.30
CA PRO A 203 13.69 -12.30 33.95
C PRO A 203 15.02 -12.85 33.41
N ASN A 204 15.90 -11.93 33.00
CA ASN A 204 17.21 -12.25 32.39
C ASN A 204 17.15 -13.07 31.07
N ALA A 205 15.98 -13.18 30.45
CA ALA A 205 15.80 -13.84 29.16
C ALA A 205 15.88 -12.82 28.02
N GLY A 206 15.80 -13.32 26.78
CA GLY A 206 15.74 -12.45 25.59
C GLY A 206 14.51 -11.54 25.57
N TRP A 207 14.57 -10.47 24.78
CA TRP A 207 13.46 -9.56 24.52
C TRP A 207 12.45 -10.18 23.55
N GLN A 208 11.20 -9.81 23.64
CA GLN A 208 10.16 -10.34 22.77
C GLN A 208 10.53 -10.11 21.30
N GLY A 209 10.65 -11.21 20.54
CA GLY A 209 11.01 -11.16 19.13
C GLY A 209 12.46 -10.76 18.84
N SER A 210 13.38 -10.88 19.81
CA SER A 210 14.79 -10.53 19.62
C SER A 210 15.60 -11.65 18.94
N ALA A 211 16.43 -11.26 17.95
CA ALA A 211 17.64 -11.98 17.61
C ALA A 211 18.75 -11.55 18.59
N PRO A 212 19.82 -12.35 18.81
CA PRO A 212 20.90 -11.97 19.72
C PRO A 212 21.43 -10.57 19.43
N GLY A 213 21.33 -9.66 20.41
CA GLY A 213 21.81 -8.28 20.33
C GLY A 213 20.86 -7.27 19.67
N LYS A 214 19.63 -7.65 19.31
CA LYS A 214 18.64 -6.71 18.75
C LYS A 214 17.26 -6.89 19.38
N VAL A 215 16.62 -5.78 19.76
CA VAL A 215 15.19 -5.74 20.09
C VAL A 215 14.44 -5.65 18.75
N THR A 216 13.66 -6.66 18.40
CA THR A 216 13.01 -6.75 17.08
C THR A 216 11.50 -6.54 17.11
N LYS A 217 10.90 -6.47 18.31
CA LYS A 217 9.46 -6.19 18.43
C LYS A 217 9.22 -5.08 19.45
N TRP A 218 8.62 -4.00 18.95
CA TRP A 218 8.09 -2.91 19.74
C TRP A 218 6.57 -2.92 19.64
N GLN A 219 5.88 -2.59 20.72
CA GLN A 219 4.43 -2.36 20.71
C GLN A 219 4.13 -0.90 20.95
N SER A 220 3.21 -0.34 20.14
CA SER A 220 2.74 1.02 20.34
C SER A 220 1.79 1.09 21.54
N MET A 221 1.99 2.06 22.40
CA MET A 221 1.11 2.42 23.50
C MET A 221 0.23 3.65 23.17
N GLY A 222 0.37 4.21 21.97
CA GLY A 222 -0.31 5.43 21.60
C GLY A 222 0.38 6.70 22.12
N ARG A 223 -0.36 7.81 22.11
CA ARG A 223 0.09 9.11 22.64
C ARG A 223 -0.50 9.32 24.02
N PRO A 224 0.31 9.67 25.05
CA PRO A 224 -0.22 10.08 26.35
C PRO A 224 -1.12 11.30 26.20
N GLY A 225 -2.35 11.24 26.72
CA GLY A 225 -3.29 12.38 26.72
C GLY A 225 -4.19 12.52 25.48
N GLY A 226 -4.30 11.45 24.66
CA GLY A 226 -5.32 11.34 23.60
C GLY A 226 -6.62 10.72 24.10
#